data_21a9206b99413480563e84f65d50ca21
#
_entry.id   21a9206b99413480563e84f65d50ca21
#
_cell.length_a   1.000
_cell.length_b   1.000
_cell.length_c   1.000
_cell.angle_alpha   90.00
_cell.angle_beta   90.00
_cell.angle_gamma   90.00
#
_symmetry.space_group_name_H-M   'P 1'
#
loop_
_entity.id
_entity.type
_entity.pdbx_description
1 polymer ?
#
loop_
_entity_poly.entity_id
_entity_poly.type
_entity_poly.pdbx_seq_one_letter_code
_entity_poly.pdbx_strand_id
1 'polypeptide(L)'
;MSHLERESMPYDVIIVGAGPAGLSAAIKIKQLDSSLDVVVLEKGSEVGAHILSGAVLDPSALNALIPDWKEKGAPIKVEVKEDIFLNLTESGGSKIPNFLMPPLMNNHGNYIVSMGNVCRWMAEQAESLGVEIFPGMSCSELVYGESGEVKGVVAGEFGKNADGTNGPGYEPGMELHGKYVLLSEGVRGSLSKEVISKYKLDKDSDVPKFGLGMKEIWEIKPENHNEGQVTHTMGWPMSKDSGGSFMYHLENNQVYVGFIVDLNYKNPHLFPYMEFQRWKHHPKIAKVLEGGKRISYGARAVTKGGYQSIPRTAFPGGALLGCSAGLVNLPRIKGNHNAMYSGQHAAVAVVAAIKDGRSGDVLAEYDQALKAGPVGKDLSKVRNVAPLRAKYGSFLGVIFGGFDMWCQTLLKFSVFGTVKHGKTDAESTGKASDYQKIEYPRPDGKLSFDRLTN
;
A
#
# COMPACT_ATOMS: atom_id res chain seq x y z
N MET A 1 -1.83 -36.69 14.69
CA MET A 1 -1.39 -36.12 13.40
C MET A 1 0.10 -36.36 13.36
N SER A 2 0.62 -37.13 12.40
CA SER A 2 2.07 -37.29 12.23
C SER A 2 2.66 -35.91 11.94
N HIS A 3 3.58 -35.43 12.77
CA HIS A 3 4.40 -34.26 12.43
C HIS A 3 5.11 -34.60 11.10
N LEU A 4 4.71 -33.91 10.04
CA LEU A 4 5.49 -33.94 8.81
C LEU A 4 6.85 -33.33 9.15
N GLU A 5 7.90 -34.12 9.01
CA GLU A 5 9.27 -33.62 9.23
C GLU A 5 9.61 -32.75 8.01
N ARG A 6 9.66 -31.43 8.20
CA ARG A 6 10.08 -30.46 7.17
C ARG A 6 11.57 -30.22 7.28
N GLU A 7 12.23 -30.04 6.16
CA GLU A 7 13.59 -29.53 6.14
C GLU A 7 13.61 -28.12 6.76
N SER A 8 14.70 -27.77 7.44
CA SER A 8 14.84 -26.47 8.08
C SER A 8 16.15 -25.78 7.72
N MET A 9 16.08 -24.44 7.56
CA MET A 9 17.25 -23.60 7.29
C MET A 9 17.27 -22.42 8.29
N PRO A 10 18.45 -22.14 8.91
CA PRO A 10 18.61 -21.00 9.80
C PRO A 10 18.96 -19.72 9.06
N TYR A 11 18.44 -18.59 9.55
CA TYR A 11 18.80 -17.23 9.15
C TYR A 11 18.84 -16.32 10.38
N ASP A 12 19.46 -15.15 10.24
CA ASP A 12 19.32 -14.13 11.28
C ASP A 12 17.98 -13.40 11.17
N VAL A 13 17.59 -13.01 9.95
CA VAL A 13 16.36 -12.27 9.70
C VAL A 13 15.62 -12.83 8.48
N ILE A 14 14.34 -13.12 8.69
CA ILE A 14 13.42 -13.53 7.62
C ILE A 14 12.48 -12.38 7.31
N ILE A 15 12.35 -12.02 6.03
CA ILE A 15 11.46 -10.95 5.55
C ILE A 15 10.44 -11.56 4.60
N VAL A 16 9.15 -11.41 4.91
CA VAL A 16 8.05 -11.93 4.08
C VAL A 16 7.49 -10.79 3.24
N GLY A 17 7.75 -10.84 1.93
CA GLY A 17 7.33 -9.88 0.92
C GLY A 17 8.45 -8.95 0.44
N ALA A 18 8.74 -8.99 -0.87
CA ALA A 18 9.72 -8.15 -1.56
C ALA A 18 9.10 -6.85 -2.10
N GLY A 19 8.23 -6.23 -1.31
CA GLY A 19 7.72 -4.88 -1.56
C GLY A 19 8.68 -3.80 -1.02
N PRO A 20 8.30 -2.50 -1.18
CA PRO A 20 9.17 -1.39 -0.75
C PRO A 20 9.59 -1.46 0.73
N ALA A 21 8.73 -1.99 1.62
CA ALA A 21 9.03 -2.11 3.04
C ALA A 21 10.07 -3.21 3.30
N GLY A 22 9.85 -4.41 2.76
CA GLY A 22 10.74 -5.55 2.97
C GLY A 22 12.13 -5.32 2.36
N LEU A 23 12.18 -4.83 1.12
CA LEU A 23 13.45 -4.51 0.46
C LEU A 23 14.22 -3.40 1.18
N SER A 24 13.51 -2.38 1.70
CA SER A 24 14.16 -1.34 2.50
C SER A 24 14.72 -1.87 3.83
N ALA A 25 14.02 -2.83 4.45
CA ALA A 25 14.52 -3.50 5.65
C ALA A 25 15.77 -4.33 5.32
N ALA A 26 15.72 -5.15 4.28
CA ALA A 26 16.82 -6.01 3.85
C ALA A 26 18.11 -5.21 3.54
N ILE A 27 17.99 -4.17 2.70
CA ILE A 27 19.10 -3.27 2.35
C ILE A 27 19.66 -2.62 3.62
N LYS A 28 18.78 -2.09 4.49
CA LYS A 28 19.23 -1.38 5.69
C LYS A 28 19.90 -2.29 6.70
N ILE A 29 19.44 -3.53 6.87
CA ILE A 29 20.10 -4.53 7.73
C ILE A 29 21.52 -4.75 7.25
N LYS A 30 21.71 -5.05 5.96
CA LYS A 30 23.05 -5.32 5.39
C LYS A 30 23.96 -4.09 5.41
N GLN A 31 23.40 -2.87 5.31
CA GLN A 31 24.18 -1.63 5.51
C GLN A 31 24.66 -1.45 6.95
N LEU A 32 23.90 -1.91 7.95
CA LEU A 32 24.23 -1.79 9.37
C LEU A 32 25.14 -2.93 9.87
N ASP A 33 24.95 -4.12 9.29
CA ASP A 33 25.73 -5.29 9.59
C ASP A 33 25.72 -6.28 8.41
N SER A 34 26.79 -6.32 7.64
CA SER A 34 26.91 -7.17 6.45
C SER A 34 27.08 -8.65 6.78
N SER A 35 27.37 -8.99 8.04
CA SER A 35 27.58 -10.39 8.46
C SER A 35 26.27 -11.14 8.72
N LEU A 36 25.14 -10.44 8.89
CA LEU A 36 23.86 -11.08 9.16
C LEU A 36 23.31 -11.80 7.93
N ASP A 37 22.79 -13.00 8.12
CA ASP A 37 22.12 -13.79 7.08
C ASP A 37 20.66 -13.32 6.96
N VAL A 38 20.32 -12.74 5.80
CA VAL A 38 19.02 -12.14 5.53
C VAL A 38 18.38 -12.80 4.32
N VAL A 39 17.15 -13.30 4.50
CA VAL A 39 16.35 -13.87 3.41
C VAL A 39 15.08 -13.07 3.21
N VAL A 40 14.69 -12.85 1.94
CA VAL A 40 13.44 -12.24 1.52
C VAL A 40 12.63 -13.24 0.70
N LEU A 41 11.40 -13.51 1.13
CA LEU A 41 10.49 -14.45 0.46
C LEU A 41 9.40 -13.66 -0.27
N GLU A 42 9.24 -13.91 -1.56
CA GLU A 42 8.23 -13.24 -2.40
C GLU A 42 7.34 -14.27 -3.08
N LYS A 43 6.02 -14.14 -2.91
CA LYS A 43 5.05 -15.06 -3.51
C LYS A 43 4.90 -14.89 -5.03
N GLY A 44 5.20 -13.72 -5.55
CA GLY A 44 5.19 -13.44 -6.99
C GLY A 44 6.31 -14.18 -7.70
N SER A 45 6.08 -14.58 -8.96
CA SER A 45 7.07 -15.27 -9.79
C SER A 45 8.36 -14.46 -10.01
N GLU A 46 8.29 -13.15 -9.82
CA GLU A 46 9.41 -12.21 -9.80
C GLU A 46 9.10 -11.06 -8.84
N VAL A 47 10.12 -10.36 -8.37
CA VAL A 47 9.93 -9.15 -7.56
C VAL A 47 9.19 -8.09 -8.39
N GLY A 48 8.14 -7.53 -7.81
CA GLY A 48 7.33 -6.52 -8.46
C GLY A 48 6.16 -7.04 -9.31
N ALA A 49 6.06 -8.35 -9.60
CA ALA A 49 4.95 -8.92 -10.39
C ALA A 49 3.57 -8.63 -9.80
N HIS A 50 3.46 -8.65 -8.48
CA HIS A 50 2.19 -8.36 -7.79
C HIS A 50 2.03 -6.89 -7.40
N ILE A 51 2.94 -6.01 -7.76
CA ILE A 51 2.83 -4.57 -7.49
C ILE A 51 2.09 -3.92 -8.65
N LEU A 52 0.89 -3.41 -8.36
CA LEU A 52 0.14 -2.63 -9.32
C LEU A 52 0.86 -1.32 -9.60
N SER A 53 1.51 -1.24 -10.75
CA SER A 53 2.36 -0.12 -11.17
C SER A 53 1.61 1.21 -11.31
N GLY A 54 2.37 2.29 -11.34
CA GLY A 54 1.88 3.66 -11.44
C GLY A 54 1.64 4.32 -10.08
N ALA A 55 2.63 5.07 -9.62
CA ALA A 55 2.56 5.80 -8.37
C ALA A 55 3.27 7.15 -8.49
N VAL A 56 2.86 8.11 -7.66
CA VAL A 56 3.68 9.28 -7.36
C VAL A 56 4.52 8.93 -6.12
N LEU A 57 5.83 8.82 -6.32
CA LEU A 57 6.80 8.48 -5.30
C LEU A 57 7.33 9.76 -4.63
N ASP A 58 7.22 9.83 -3.31
CA ASP A 58 7.97 10.76 -2.47
C ASP A 58 9.36 10.13 -2.23
N PRO A 59 10.46 10.73 -2.73
CA PRO A 59 11.77 10.10 -2.69
C PRO A 59 12.46 10.17 -1.34
N SER A 60 11.88 10.82 -0.34
CA SER A 60 12.53 11.10 0.95
C SER A 60 13.07 9.85 1.66
N ALA A 61 12.31 8.76 1.66
CA ALA A 61 12.75 7.51 2.28
C ALA A 61 13.83 6.80 1.46
N LEU A 62 13.77 6.89 0.13
CA LEU A 62 14.81 6.36 -0.76
C LEU A 62 16.11 7.15 -0.64
N ASN A 63 16.03 8.49 -0.57
CA ASN A 63 17.19 9.35 -0.31
C ASN A 63 17.89 9.00 1.01
N ALA A 64 17.12 8.63 2.04
CA ALA A 64 17.68 8.22 3.33
C ALA A 64 18.31 6.81 3.29
N LEU A 65 17.85 5.92 2.41
CA LEU A 65 18.31 4.55 2.29
C LEU A 65 19.49 4.41 1.32
N ILE A 66 19.35 4.97 0.13
CA ILE A 66 20.34 4.92 -0.97
C ILE A 66 20.50 6.34 -1.52
N PRO A 67 21.33 7.20 -0.92
CA PRO A 67 21.45 8.60 -1.32
C PRO A 67 21.86 8.81 -2.79
N ASP A 68 22.64 7.88 -3.32
CA ASP A 68 23.18 7.83 -4.68
C ASP A 68 22.31 7.01 -5.66
N TRP A 69 20.99 6.91 -5.40
CA TRP A 69 20.09 6.10 -6.23
C TRP A 69 20.03 6.55 -7.69
N LYS A 70 20.26 7.86 -7.97
CA LYS A 70 20.29 8.38 -9.35
C LYS A 70 21.51 7.83 -10.10
N GLU A 71 22.68 7.91 -9.49
CA GLU A 71 23.94 7.42 -10.02
C GLU A 71 23.95 5.91 -10.19
N LYS A 72 23.22 5.20 -9.32
CA LYS A 72 23.00 3.74 -9.38
C LYS A 72 21.92 3.33 -10.40
N GLY A 73 21.42 4.27 -11.18
CA GLY A 73 20.51 3.97 -12.29
C GLY A 73 19.10 3.55 -11.88
N ALA A 74 18.59 4.02 -10.73
CA ALA A 74 17.20 3.76 -10.35
C ALA A 74 16.22 4.17 -11.46
N PRO A 75 15.19 3.37 -11.74
CA PRO A 75 14.21 3.65 -12.80
C PRO A 75 13.20 4.72 -12.37
N ILE A 76 13.69 5.87 -11.92
CA ILE A 76 12.94 7.02 -11.39
C ILE A 76 13.35 8.26 -12.20
N LYS A 77 12.65 8.50 -13.32
CA LYS A 77 13.07 9.50 -14.33
C LYS A 77 12.12 10.67 -14.46
N VAL A 78 10.80 10.46 -14.29
CA VAL A 78 9.78 11.46 -14.57
C VAL A 78 9.43 12.25 -13.32
N GLU A 79 9.95 13.46 -13.23
CA GLU A 79 9.57 14.40 -12.16
C GLU A 79 8.15 14.94 -12.39
N VAL A 80 7.44 15.22 -11.30
CA VAL A 80 6.14 15.90 -11.37
C VAL A 80 6.34 17.35 -11.78
N LYS A 81 5.87 17.70 -12.99
CA LYS A 81 5.94 19.04 -13.58
C LYS A 81 4.65 19.83 -13.37
N GLU A 82 3.50 19.16 -13.40
CA GLU A 82 2.19 19.78 -13.24
C GLU A 82 1.32 18.96 -12.29
N ASP A 83 0.65 19.62 -11.36
CA ASP A 83 -0.23 19.01 -10.37
C ASP A 83 -1.64 19.62 -10.51
N ILE A 84 -2.63 18.80 -10.87
CA ILE A 84 -3.99 19.22 -11.16
C ILE A 84 -4.97 18.51 -10.23
N PHE A 85 -5.83 19.26 -9.56
CA PHE A 85 -6.95 18.74 -8.78
C PHE A 85 -8.27 19.14 -9.43
N LEU A 86 -9.10 18.15 -9.75
CA LEU A 86 -10.42 18.36 -10.38
C LEU A 86 -11.53 17.87 -9.45
N ASN A 87 -12.58 18.69 -9.33
CA ASN A 87 -13.86 18.24 -8.82
C ASN A 87 -14.79 18.00 -10.01
N LEU A 88 -15.13 16.72 -10.26
CA LEU A 88 -15.93 16.30 -11.41
C LEU A 88 -17.44 16.36 -11.08
N THR A 89 -18.21 16.85 -12.04
CA THR A 89 -19.64 16.64 -12.17
C THR A 89 -19.88 15.59 -13.25
N GLU A 90 -21.10 15.22 -13.57
CA GLU A 90 -21.38 14.17 -14.55
C GLU A 90 -20.86 14.49 -15.97
N SER A 91 -20.93 15.76 -16.38
CA SER A 91 -20.54 16.18 -17.74
C SER A 91 -19.38 17.18 -17.78
N GLY A 92 -18.91 17.64 -16.62
CA GLY A 92 -17.88 18.66 -16.54
C GLY A 92 -17.09 18.60 -15.25
N GLY A 93 -16.48 19.69 -14.86
CA GLY A 93 -15.73 19.77 -13.60
C GLY A 93 -14.87 21.03 -13.52
N SER A 94 -14.59 21.44 -12.30
CA SER A 94 -13.78 22.61 -11.96
C SER A 94 -12.40 22.21 -11.47
N LYS A 95 -11.40 22.98 -11.86
CA LYS A 95 -10.03 22.88 -11.28
C LYS A 95 -10.05 23.54 -9.91
N ILE A 96 -9.56 22.82 -8.91
CA ILE A 96 -9.32 23.39 -7.59
C ILE A 96 -7.94 24.07 -7.64
N PRO A 97 -7.85 25.38 -7.33
CA PRO A 97 -6.58 26.07 -7.34
C PRO A 97 -5.58 25.46 -6.33
N ASN A 98 -4.35 25.21 -6.76
CA ASN A 98 -3.35 24.55 -5.93
C ASN A 98 -3.05 25.30 -4.63
N PHE A 99 -3.15 26.62 -4.60
CA PHE A 99 -2.93 27.42 -3.39
C PHE A 99 -3.98 27.19 -2.29
N LEU A 100 -5.16 26.65 -2.64
CA LEU A 100 -6.18 26.25 -1.68
C LEU A 100 -5.93 24.85 -1.08
N MET A 101 -5.09 24.07 -1.73
CA MET A 101 -4.74 22.72 -1.25
C MET A 101 -3.74 22.82 -0.09
N PRO A 102 -3.89 21.99 0.95
CA PRO A 102 -2.88 21.91 2.01
C PRO A 102 -1.47 21.66 1.44
N PRO A 103 -0.43 22.33 1.95
CA PRO A 103 0.93 22.22 1.39
C PRO A 103 1.46 20.79 1.29
N LEU A 104 1.04 19.91 2.22
CA LEU A 104 1.43 18.49 2.20
C LEU A 104 0.83 17.69 1.03
N MET A 105 -0.17 18.26 0.31
CA MET A 105 -0.75 17.67 -0.90
C MET A 105 0.07 17.96 -2.16
N ASN A 106 1.04 18.88 -2.09
CA ASN A 106 1.89 19.26 -3.21
C ASN A 106 2.75 18.07 -3.67
N ASN A 107 2.83 17.89 -4.98
CA ASN A 107 3.62 16.81 -5.60
C ASN A 107 4.94 17.29 -6.23
N HIS A 108 5.29 18.56 -6.17
CA HIS A 108 6.61 19.04 -6.64
C HIS A 108 7.75 18.35 -5.89
N GLY A 109 8.79 17.93 -6.63
CA GLY A 109 9.89 17.15 -6.09
C GLY A 109 9.60 15.66 -5.91
N ASN A 110 8.41 15.21 -6.26
CA ASN A 110 8.05 13.79 -6.36
C ASN A 110 8.22 13.29 -7.81
N TYR A 111 8.17 11.97 -7.98
CA TYR A 111 8.37 11.32 -9.27
C TYR A 111 7.20 10.41 -9.61
N ILE A 112 6.81 10.38 -10.88
CA ILE A 112 5.89 9.38 -11.41
C ILE A 112 6.71 8.14 -11.75
N VAL A 113 6.35 6.99 -11.19
CA VAL A 113 7.16 5.76 -11.29
C VAL A 113 6.32 4.52 -11.53
N SER A 114 6.93 3.50 -12.16
CA SER A 114 6.52 2.11 -12.02
C SER A 114 7.09 1.54 -10.74
N MET A 115 6.27 1.36 -9.71
CA MET A 115 6.74 0.78 -8.44
C MET A 115 7.25 -0.65 -8.59
N GLY A 116 6.74 -1.41 -9.57
CA GLY A 116 7.28 -2.75 -9.87
C GLY A 116 8.74 -2.67 -10.32
N ASN A 117 9.06 -1.73 -11.22
CA ASN A 117 10.44 -1.53 -11.68
C ASN A 117 11.35 -1.02 -10.55
N VAL A 118 10.85 -0.11 -9.71
CA VAL A 118 11.60 0.37 -8.54
C VAL A 118 11.92 -0.79 -7.58
N CYS A 119 10.97 -1.68 -7.33
CA CYS A 119 11.21 -2.84 -6.46
C CYS A 119 12.19 -3.84 -7.09
N ARG A 120 12.14 -4.09 -8.40
CA ARG A 120 13.16 -4.94 -9.07
C ARG A 120 14.56 -4.37 -8.89
N TRP A 121 14.71 -3.07 -9.15
CA TRP A 121 15.99 -2.39 -8.94
C TRP A 121 16.44 -2.43 -7.47
N MET A 122 15.52 -2.24 -6.51
CA MET A 122 15.85 -2.37 -5.09
C MET A 122 16.27 -3.80 -4.71
N ALA A 123 15.67 -4.82 -5.35
CA ALA A 123 16.07 -6.20 -5.14
C ALA A 123 17.52 -6.45 -5.63
N GLU A 124 17.88 -5.93 -6.81
CA GLU A 124 19.26 -5.98 -7.32
C GLU A 124 20.24 -5.29 -6.35
N GLN A 125 19.85 -4.16 -5.74
CA GLN A 125 20.66 -3.50 -4.71
C GLN A 125 20.79 -4.36 -3.44
N ALA A 126 19.72 -5.05 -3.01
CA ALA A 126 19.73 -5.93 -1.85
C ALA A 126 20.62 -7.17 -2.11
N GLU A 127 20.48 -7.81 -3.25
CA GLU A 127 21.28 -8.96 -3.66
C GLU A 127 22.78 -8.61 -3.76
N SER A 128 23.10 -7.41 -4.28
CA SER A 128 24.50 -6.93 -4.32
C SER A 128 25.12 -6.75 -2.93
N LEU A 129 24.32 -6.62 -1.90
CA LEU A 129 24.73 -6.57 -0.49
C LEU A 129 24.77 -7.97 0.18
N GLY A 130 24.41 -9.02 -0.55
CA GLY A 130 24.37 -10.40 -0.04
C GLY A 130 23.06 -10.76 0.66
N VAL A 131 21.93 -10.17 0.26
CA VAL A 131 20.59 -10.63 0.65
C VAL A 131 20.17 -11.76 -0.26
N GLU A 132 19.66 -12.85 0.29
CA GLU A 132 19.03 -13.90 -0.49
C GLU A 132 17.56 -13.54 -0.77
N ILE A 133 17.14 -13.53 -2.04
CA ILE A 133 15.76 -13.25 -2.43
C ILE A 133 15.20 -14.45 -3.20
N PHE A 134 14.07 -15.00 -2.74
CA PHE A 134 13.40 -16.14 -3.35
C PHE A 134 12.02 -15.74 -3.90
N PRO A 135 11.94 -15.37 -5.21
CA PRO A 135 10.66 -15.20 -5.90
C PRO A 135 9.96 -16.55 -6.10
N GLY A 136 8.63 -16.55 -6.19
CA GLY A 136 7.80 -17.74 -6.30
C GLY A 136 7.61 -18.49 -4.96
N MET A 137 8.23 -18.01 -3.88
CA MET A 137 8.21 -18.66 -2.58
C MET A 137 7.15 -18.00 -1.67
N SER A 138 5.99 -18.64 -1.55
CA SER A 138 4.93 -18.19 -0.63
C SER A 138 5.16 -18.71 0.78
N CYS A 139 4.78 -17.92 1.80
CA CYS A 139 4.75 -18.34 3.19
C CYS A 139 3.34 -18.72 3.60
N SER A 140 3.14 -19.95 4.05
CA SER A 140 1.82 -20.50 4.41
C SER A 140 1.51 -20.43 5.90
N GLU A 141 2.52 -20.62 6.76
CA GLU A 141 2.36 -20.75 8.21
C GLU A 141 3.47 -20.00 8.96
N LEU A 142 3.20 -19.62 10.21
CA LEU A 142 4.19 -19.14 11.15
C LEU A 142 4.70 -20.30 12.00
N VAL A 143 6.01 -20.34 12.24
CA VAL A 143 6.63 -21.27 13.18
C VAL A 143 6.80 -20.56 14.52
N TYR A 144 6.33 -21.18 15.59
CA TYR A 144 6.36 -20.62 16.94
C TYR A 144 7.38 -21.34 17.82
N GLY A 145 8.01 -20.59 18.71
CA GLY A 145 8.83 -21.14 19.79
C GLY A 145 8.01 -21.58 21.00
N GLU A 146 8.68 -22.14 21.98
CA GLU A 146 8.05 -22.68 23.21
C GLU A 146 7.37 -21.62 24.05
N SER A 147 7.88 -20.36 24.06
CA SER A 147 7.27 -19.22 24.76
C SER A 147 6.17 -18.55 23.96
N GLY A 148 5.88 -19.07 22.75
CA GLY A 148 4.84 -18.55 21.86
C GLY A 148 5.29 -17.38 20.98
N GLU A 149 6.58 -17.07 20.95
CA GLU A 149 7.20 -16.12 20.02
C GLU A 149 7.24 -16.68 18.59
N VAL A 150 7.23 -15.81 17.58
CA VAL A 150 7.48 -16.20 16.19
C VAL A 150 8.98 -16.44 16.02
N LYS A 151 9.37 -17.64 15.60
CA LYS A 151 10.75 -18.01 15.34
C LYS A 151 11.03 -18.35 13.87
N GLY A 152 10.00 -18.31 13.00
CA GLY A 152 10.20 -18.66 11.60
C GLY A 152 8.91 -18.69 10.80
N VAL A 153 9.02 -19.18 9.57
CA VAL A 153 7.90 -19.36 8.64
C VAL A 153 8.05 -20.68 7.89
N VAL A 154 6.91 -21.24 7.44
CA VAL A 154 6.89 -22.31 6.45
C VAL A 154 6.79 -21.66 5.07
N ALA A 155 7.76 -21.96 4.21
CA ALA A 155 7.86 -21.43 2.87
C ALA A 155 7.79 -22.53 1.82
N GLY A 156 7.22 -22.23 0.63
CA GLY A 156 7.19 -23.15 -0.50
C GLY A 156 6.22 -24.33 -0.35
N GLU A 157 5.21 -24.22 0.52
CA GLU A 157 4.15 -25.23 0.59
C GLU A 157 3.18 -25.06 -0.59
N PHE A 158 2.95 -26.14 -1.34
CA PHE A 158 2.08 -26.16 -2.51
C PHE A 158 1.14 -27.37 -2.52
N GLY A 159 0.10 -27.31 -3.33
CA GLY A 159 -0.77 -28.46 -3.64
C GLY A 159 -1.79 -28.81 -2.56
N LYS A 160 -2.09 -27.94 -1.60
CA LYS A 160 -3.24 -28.09 -0.71
C LYS A 160 -4.56 -27.85 -1.45
N ASN A 161 -5.54 -28.69 -1.22
CA ASN A 161 -6.92 -28.51 -1.65
C ASN A 161 -7.61 -27.38 -0.85
N ALA A 162 -8.75 -26.89 -1.37
CA ALA A 162 -9.54 -25.83 -0.69
C ALA A 162 -10.07 -26.22 0.69
N ASP A 163 -10.22 -27.52 0.97
CA ASP A 163 -10.64 -28.07 2.27
C ASP A 163 -9.45 -28.30 3.23
N GLY A 164 -8.23 -27.96 2.82
CA GLY A 164 -7.01 -28.11 3.60
C GLY A 164 -6.35 -29.50 3.53
N THR A 165 -6.92 -30.44 2.76
CA THR A 165 -6.29 -31.76 2.53
C THR A 165 -5.16 -31.65 1.50
N ASN A 166 -4.23 -32.61 1.53
CA ASN A 166 -3.15 -32.68 0.57
C ASN A 166 -3.65 -33.21 -0.77
N GLY A 167 -3.45 -32.44 -1.85
CA GLY A 167 -3.79 -32.81 -3.22
C GLY A 167 -2.69 -33.60 -3.92
N PRO A 168 -2.95 -34.05 -5.17
CA PRO A 168 -1.89 -34.64 -6.01
C PRO A 168 -0.82 -33.58 -6.28
N GLY A 169 0.45 -33.89 -5.98
CA GLY A 169 1.55 -32.92 -6.12
C GLY A 169 1.70 -32.00 -4.91
N TYR A 170 1.22 -32.41 -3.75
CA TYR A 170 1.47 -31.70 -2.49
C TYR A 170 2.96 -31.71 -2.15
N GLU A 171 3.49 -30.54 -1.87
CA GLU A 171 4.83 -30.32 -1.35
C GLU A 171 4.74 -29.65 0.04
N PRO A 172 5.37 -30.22 1.07
CA PRO A 172 5.21 -29.75 2.46
C PRO A 172 5.86 -28.39 2.75
N GLY A 173 6.68 -27.88 1.81
CA GLY A 173 7.52 -26.72 2.06
C GLY A 173 8.65 -27.01 3.04
N MET A 174 9.39 -25.97 3.39
CA MET A 174 10.48 -26.00 4.37
C MET A 174 10.24 -24.98 5.48
N GLU A 175 10.82 -25.23 6.65
CA GLU A 175 10.84 -24.27 7.74
C GLU A 175 12.07 -23.36 7.64
N LEU A 176 11.88 -22.05 7.58
CA LEU A 176 12.95 -21.10 7.75
C LEU A 176 12.89 -20.56 9.18
N HIS A 177 13.99 -20.72 9.92
CA HIS A 177 14.10 -20.29 11.31
C HIS A 177 14.94 -19.03 11.39
N GLY A 178 14.47 -17.99 12.08
CA GLY A 178 15.15 -16.71 12.20
C GLY A 178 15.10 -16.16 13.61
N LYS A 179 16.05 -15.30 13.96
CA LYS A 179 16.01 -14.54 15.21
C LYS A 179 14.84 -13.58 15.24
N TYR A 180 14.49 -13.01 14.08
CA TYR A 180 13.33 -12.15 13.87
C TYR A 180 12.68 -12.37 12.51
N VAL A 181 11.34 -12.22 12.45
CA VAL A 181 10.52 -12.31 11.24
C VAL A 181 9.85 -10.96 10.97
N LEU A 182 10.11 -10.36 9.81
CA LEU A 182 9.54 -9.10 9.39
C LEU A 182 8.43 -9.34 8.36
N LEU A 183 7.19 -9.00 8.72
CA LEU A 183 6.02 -9.21 7.87
C LEU A 183 5.73 -7.96 7.04
N SER A 184 6.03 -7.99 5.76
CA SER A 184 5.80 -6.94 4.76
C SER A 184 4.86 -7.38 3.63
N GLU A 185 3.86 -8.21 3.97
CA GLU A 185 2.93 -8.87 3.04
C GLU A 185 1.95 -7.91 2.34
N GLY A 186 1.99 -6.63 2.66
CA GLY A 186 1.04 -5.64 2.13
C GLY A 186 -0.30 -5.65 2.87
N VAL A 187 -1.37 -5.28 2.14
CA VAL A 187 -2.70 -5.19 2.73
C VAL A 187 -3.28 -6.57 2.98
N ARG A 188 -3.66 -6.86 4.23
CA ARG A 188 -4.31 -8.10 4.64
C ARG A 188 -3.51 -9.38 4.34
N GLY A 189 -2.21 -9.34 4.58
CA GLY A 189 -1.35 -10.51 4.57
C GLY A 189 -1.87 -11.61 5.50
N SER A 190 -1.70 -12.88 5.13
CA SER A 190 -2.23 -14.02 5.90
C SER A 190 -1.57 -14.12 7.26
N LEU A 191 -0.25 -14.08 7.30
CA LEU A 191 0.53 -14.15 8.52
C LEU A 191 0.37 -12.89 9.38
N SER A 192 0.28 -11.71 8.73
CA SER A 192 0.02 -10.45 9.43
C SER A 192 -1.31 -10.46 10.18
N LYS A 193 -2.39 -11.03 9.59
CA LYS A 193 -3.68 -11.19 10.27
C LYS A 193 -3.59 -12.13 11.47
N GLU A 194 -2.83 -13.21 11.32
CA GLU A 194 -2.62 -14.19 12.38
C GLU A 194 -1.95 -13.55 13.60
N VAL A 195 -0.80 -12.87 13.43
CA VAL A 195 -0.10 -12.21 14.55
C VAL A 195 -0.91 -11.09 15.17
N ILE A 196 -1.65 -10.29 14.37
CA ILE A 196 -2.54 -9.25 14.89
C ILE A 196 -3.57 -9.87 15.83
N SER A 197 -4.21 -10.95 15.41
CA SER A 197 -5.22 -11.66 16.20
C SER A 197 -4.62 -12.34 17.44
N LYS A 198 -3.55 -13.12 17.25
CA LYS A 198 -2.90 -13.91 18.32
C LYS A 198 -2.39 -13.02 19.46
N TYR A 199 -1.69 -11.93 19.12
CA TYR A 199 -1.12 -11.05 20.13
C TYR A 199 -2.00 -9.84 20.44
N LYS A 200 -3.23 -9.78 19.89
CA LYS A 200 -4.19 -8.68 20.08
C LYS A 200 -3.53 -7.31 19.85
N LEU A 201 -2.82 -7.18 18.71
CA LEU A 201 -2.04 -5.99 18.40
C LEU A 201 -2.91 -4.76 18.16
N ASP A 202 -4.14 -4.95 17.70
CA ASP A 202 -5.13 -3.91 17.39
C ASP A 202 -6.04 -3.53 18.55
N LYS A 203 -5.84 -4.10 19.76
CA LYS A 203 -6.71 -3.90 20.92
C LYS A 203 -6.97 -2.42 21.26
N ASP A 204 -5.94 -1.59 21.13
CA ASP A 204 -5.99 -0.16 21.50
C ASP A 204 -6.12 0.74 20.27
N SER A 205 -6.28 0.17 19.07
CA SER A 205 -6.41 0.87 17.80
C SER A 205 -7.87 1.12 17.44
N ASP A 206 -8.11 2.10 16.58
CA ASP A 206 -9.42 2.27 15.95
C ASP A 206 -9.63 1.21 14.85
N VAL A 207 -10.88 1.03 14.43
CA VAL A 207 -11.21 0.03 13.42
C VAL A 207 -10.44 0.26 12.12
N PRO A 208 -9.91 -0.80 11.49
CA PRO A 208 -9.25 -0.68 10.20
C PRO A 208 -10.25 -0.33 9.11
N LYS A 209 -9.83 0.48 8.16
CA LYS A 209 -10.59 0.89 6.98
C LYS A 209 -9.85 0.52 5.72
N PHE A 210 -10.61 0.17 4.68
CA PHE A 210 -10.05 -0.28 3.41
C PHE A 210 -10.70 0.42 2.22
N GLY A 211 -9.99 0.42 1.11
CA GLY A 211 -10.46 0.80 -0.21
C GLY A 211 -10.05 -0.25 -1.23
N LEU A 212 -10.73 -0.26 -2.37
CA LEU A 212 -10.32 -1.02 -3.54
C LEU A 212 -9.78 -0.05 -4.58
N GLY A 213 -8.51 -0.19 -4.93
CA GLY A 213 -7.86 0.53 -6.01
C GLY A 213 -7.78 -0.33 -7.26
N MET A 214 -8.28 0.20 -8.36
CA MET A 214 -8.18 -0.38 -9.70
C MET A 214 -7.32 0.55 -10.55
N LYS A 215 -6.48 -0.02 -11.40
CA LYS A 215 -5.59 0.74 -12.28
C LYS A 215 -5.54 0.11 -13.65
N GLU A 216 -5.31 0.95 -14.64
CA GLU A 216 -4.94 0.55 -15.99
C GLU A 216 -3.75 1.38 -16.45
N ILE A 217 -2.94 0.78 -17.30
CA ILE A 217 -1.87 1.45 -18.03
C ILE A 217 -2.31 1.56 -19.49
N TRP A 218 -2.28 2.78 -19.99
CA TRP A 218 -2.64 3.08 -21.36
C TRP A 218 -1.45 3.67 -22.11
N GLU A 219 -1.25 3.25 -23.36
CA GLU A 219 -0.47 3.95 -24.32
C GLU A 219 -1.40 4.86 -25.10
N ILE A 220 -1.17 6.16 -25.05
CA ILE A 220 -2.05 7.18 -25.61
C ILE A 220 -1.36 7.91 -26.77
N LYS A 221 -2.15 8.65 -27.55
CA LYS A 221 -1.61 9.47 -28.64
C LYS A 221 -0.69 10.56 -28.09
N PRO A 222 0.43 10.86 -28.78
CA PRO A 222 1.39 11.89 -28.32
C PRO A 222 0.75 13.26 -28.09
N GLU A 223 -0.24 13.65 -28.89
CA GLU A 223 -0.95 14.93 -28.75
C GLU A 223 -1.81 15.03 -27.48
N ASN A 224 -2.14 13.90 -26.86
CA ASN A 224 -2.89 13.83 -25.60
C ASN A 224 -1.97 13.63 -24.39
N HIS A 225 -0.66 13.47 -24.62
CA HIS A 225 0.31 13.17 -23.58
C HIS A 225 1.00 14.45 -23.06
N ASN A 226 1.17 14.53 -21.73
CA ASN A 226 1.92 15.61 -21.08
C ASN A 226 2.79 15.02 -19.96
N GLU A 227 4.00 14.58 -20.31
CA GLU A 227 4.93 13.93 -19.39
C GLU A 227 5.17 14.73 -18.12
N GLY A 228 5.01 14.08 -16.96
CA GLY A 228 5.15 14.71 -15.66
C GLY A 228 3.86 15.35 -15.12
N GLN A 229 2.75 15.27 -15.86
CA GLN A 229 1.47 15.75 -15.35
C GLN A 229 0.84 14.71 -14.42
N VAL A 230 0.43 15.19 -13.26
CA VAL A 230 -0.35 14.48 -12.24
C VAL A 230 -1.73 15.11 -12.16
N THR A 231 -2.77 14.31 -12.37
CA THR A 231 -4.15 14.76 -12.22
C THR A 231 -4.85 13.89 -11.19
N HIS A 232 -5.37 14.51 -10.13
CA HIS A 232 -6.26 13.87 -9.17
C HIS A 232 -7.68 14.35 -9.37
N THR A 233 -8.64 13.44 -9.26
CA THR A 233 -10.06 13.83 -9.37
C THR A 233 -10.89 13.31 -8.20
N MET A 234 -11.91 14.07 -7.84
CA MET A 234 -12.95 13.74 -6.87
C MET A 234 -14.34 14.10 -7.41
N GLY A 235 -15.38 13.71 -6.72
CA GLY A 235 -16.76 13.98 -7.12
C GLY A 235 -17.35 12.83 -7.95
N TRP A 236 -17.86 13.10 -9.13
CA TRP A 236 -18.48 12.09 -9.99
C TRP A 236 -17.48 11.00 -10.41
N PRO A 237 -17.88 9.70 -10.48
CA PRO A 237 -19.20 9.14 -10.17
C PRO A 237 -19.45 8.90 -8.67
N MET A 238 -18.46 9.10 -7.80
CA MET A 238 -18.50 8.82 -6.36
C MET A 238 -19.00 10.03 -5.52
N SER A 239 -19.90 10.83 -6.06
CA SER A 239 -20.35 12.08 -5.41
C SER A 239 -20.99 11.88 -4.04
N LYS A 240 -21.65 10.75 -3.81
CA LYS A 240 -22.35 10.41 -2.56
C LYS A 240 -21.52 9.48 -1.65
N ASP A 241 -20.58 8.77 -2.22
CA ASP A 241 -19.72 7.83 -1.54
C ASP A 241 -18.27 8.31 -1.55
N SER A 242 -17.40 7.66 -0.79
CA SER A 242 -16.01 8.04 -0.71
C SER A 242 -15.19 7.31 -1.78
N GLY A 243 -14.35 8.05 -2.46
CA GLY A 243 -13.45 7.55 -3.50
C GLY A 243 -12.67 8.69 -4.13
N GLY A 244 -11.91 8.36 -5.14
CA GLY A 244 -11.15 9.31 -5.94
C GLY A 244 -10.47 8.61 -7.09
N SER A 245 -9.91 9.40 -8.00
CA SER A 245 -9.22 8.85 -9.16
C SER A 245 -8.03 9.71 -9.55
N PHE A 246 -7.22 9.17 -10.42
CA PHE A 246 -6.01 9.85 -10.87
C PHE A 246 -5.64 9.46 -12.30
N MET A 247 -4.87 10.35 -12.94
CA MET A 247 -4.12 10.10 -14.17
C MET A 247 -2.70 10.63 -13.98
N TYR A 248 -1.70 9.81 -14.31
CA TYR A 248 -0.29 10.15 -14.23
C TYR A 248 0.38 9.88 -15.58
N HIS A 249 0.96 10.90 -16.17
CA HIS A 249 1.64 10.83 -17.45
C HIS A 249 3.12 10.50 -17.26
N LEU A 250 3.49 9.29 -17.64
CA LEU A 250 4.85 8.76 -17.55
C LEU A 250 5.58 8.93 -18.90
N GLU A 251 6.81 8.44 -19.02
CA GLU A 251 7.51 8.37 -20.30
C GLU A 251 6.80 7.50 -21.34
N ASN A 252 7.24 7.59 -22.61
CA ASN A 252 6.79 6.72 -23.72
C ASN A 252 5.28 6.80 -24.01
N ASN A 253 4.66 7.97 -23.88
CA ASN A 253 3.23 8.19 -24.07
C ASN A 253 2.34 7.29 -23.20
N GLN A 254 2.87 6.80 -22.08
CA GLN A 254 2.12 6.01 -21.12
C GLN A 254 1.38 6.90 -20.13
N VAL A 255 0.15 6.51 -19.82
CA VAL A 255 -0.65 7.11 -18.78
C VAL A 255 -1.16 6.03 -17.84
N TYR A 256 -0.93 6.24 -16.53
CA TYR A 256 -1.56 5.45 -15.49
C TYR A 256 -2.89 6.07 -15.11
N VAL A 257 -3.96 5.34 -15.27
CA VAL A 257 -5.28 5.74 -14.78
C VAL A 257 -5.69 4.84 -13.64
N GLY A 258 -6.20 5.43 -12.57
CA GLY A 258 -6.62 4.68 -11.40
C GLY A 258 -7.85 5.25 -10.73
N PHE A 259 -8.59 4.35 -10.09
CA PHE A 259 -9.85 4.63 -9.44
C PHE A 259 -9.90 3.91 -8.09
N ILE A 260 -10.16 4.64 -7.03
CA ILE A 260 -10.25 4.10 -5.68
C ILE A 260 -11.70 4.23 -5.19
N VAL A 261 -12.26 3.13 -4.71
CA VAL A 261 -13.55 3.08 -4.03
C VAL A 261 -13.31 2.71 -2.57
N ASP A 262 -13.78 3.53 -1.67
CA ASP A 262 -13.75 3.23 -0.25
C ASP A 262 -14.79 2.15 0.06
N LEU A 263 -14.41 1.09 0.80
CA LEU A 263 -15.31 -0.05 1.04
C LEU A 263 -16.44 0.22 2.05
N ASN A 264 -16.51 1.43 2.59
CA ASN A 264 -17.61 1.89 3.45
C ASN A 264 -18.78 2.53 2.67
N TYR A 265 -18.93 2.25 1.37
CA TYR A 265 -20.07 2.73 0.58
C TYR A 265 -21.40 2.18 1.13
N LYS A 266 -22.45 3.03 1.04
CA LYS A 266 -23.74 2.73 1.64
C LYS A 266 -24.64 1.84 0.77
N ASN A 267 -24.63 2.08 -0.55
CA ASN A 267 -25.46 1.34 -1.50
C ASN A 267 -24.78 0.01 -1.88
N PRO A 268 -25.31 -1.17 -1.45
CA PRO A 268 -24.72 -2.46 -1.77
C PRO A 268 -24.80 -2.85 -3.26
N HIS A 269 -25.58 -2.11 -4.07
CA HIS A 269 -25.62 -2.31 -5.52
C HIS A 269 -24.49 -1.58 -6.26
N LEU A 270 -23.66 -0.78 -5.56
CA LEU A 270 -22.47 -0.17 -6.14
C LEU A 270 -21.45 -1.25 -6.52
N PHE A 271 -21.04 -1.22 -7.78
CA PHE A 271 -20.05 -2.13 -8.30
C PHE A 271 -18.75 -1.38 -8.64
N PRO A 272 -17.70 -1.46 -7.80
CA PRO A 272 -16.49 -0.65 -7.94
C PRO A 272 -15.85 -0.70 -9.32
N TYR A 273 -15.79 -1.87 -9.93
CA TYR A 273 -15.24 -2.02 -11.29
C TYR A 273 -16.03 -1.22 -12.32
N MET A 274 -17.35 -1.27 -12.27
CA MET A 274 -18.20 -0.54 -13.22
C MET A 274 -18.18 0.97 -12.97
N GLU A 275 -17.98 1.43 -11.74
CA GLU A 275 -17.75 2.86 -11.47
C GLU A 275 -16.46 3.36 -12.10
N PHE A 276 -15.39 2.54 -12.09
CA PHE A 276 -14.16 2.86 -12.82
C PHE A 276 -14.40 2.92 -14.33
N GLN A 277 -15.17 1.97 -14.89
CA GLN A 277 -15.51 1.99 -16.31
C GLN A 277 -16.31 3.25 -16.69
N ARG A 278 -17.32 3.63 -15.89
CA ARG A 278 -18.08 4.88 -16.06
C ARG A 278 -17.18 6.11 -16.03
N TRP A 279 -16.28 6.20 -15.05
CA TRP A 279 -15.36 7.32 -14.90
C TRP A 279 -14.51 7.55 -16.17
N LYS A 280 -14.08 6.52 -16.84
CA LYS A 280 -13.32 6.63 -18.11
C LYS A 280 -14.10 7.30 -19.24
N HIS A 281 -15.42 7.20 -19.23
CA HIS A 281 -16.30 7.89 -20.19
C HIS A 281 -16.56 9.36 -19.87
N HIS A 282 -16.09 9.85 -18.73
CA HIS A 282 -16.19 11.29 -18.44
C HIS A 282 -15.45 12.12 -19.49
N PRO A 283 -16.03 13.19 -20.06
CA PRO A 283 -15.45 13.90 -21.23
C PRO A 283 -14.00 14.35 -21.03
N LYS A 284 -13.62 14.80 -19.82
CA LYS A 284 -12.24 15.20 -19.52
C LYS A 284 -11.26 14.02 -19.48
N ILE A 285 -11.73 12.83 -19.19
CA ILE A 285 -10.91 11.60 -19.09
C ILE A 285 -10.87 10.91 -20.45
N ALA A 286 -12.04 10.72 -21.08
CA ALA A 286 -12.17 10.08 -22.39
C ALA A 286 -11.29 10.77 -23.43
N LYS A 287 -11.22 12.10 -23.44
CA LYS A 287 -10.38 12.89 -24.34
C LYS A 287 -8.90 12.49 -24.26
N VAL A 288 -8.39 12.19 -23.06
CA VAL A 288 -6.97 11.77 -22.89
C VAL A 288 -6.76 10.36 -23.43
N LEU A 289 -7.72 9.46 -23.22
CA LEU A 289 -7.62 8.05 -23.57
C LEU A 289 -8.05 7.74 -25.02
N GLU A 290 -8.68 8.71 -25.71
CA GLU A 290 -9.24 8.52 -27.06
C GLU A 290 -8.19 8.06 -28.07
N GLY A 291 -8.47 6.93 -28.73
CA GLY A 291 -7.58 6.30 -29.68
C GLY A 291 -6.32 5.68 -29.08
N GLY A 292 -6.22 5.64 -27.74
CA GLY A 292 -5.19 4.91 -27.03
C GLY A 292 -5.48 3.42 -26.90
N LYS A 293 -4.51 2.68 -26.39
CA LYS A 293 -4.57 1.23 -26.16
C LYS A 293 -4.28 0.93 -24.70
N ARG A 294 -5.17 0.19 -24.03
CA ARG A 294 -4.88 -0.38 -22.70
C ARG A 294 -3.86 -1.50 -22.83
N ILE A 295 -2.74 -1.40 -22.13
CA ILE A 295 -1.64 -2.36 -22.17
C ILE A 295 -1.54 -3.24 -20.92
N SER A 296 -2.08 -2.78 -19.78
CA SER A 296 -2.10 -3.55 -18.54
C SER A 296 -3.21 -3.07 -17.62
N TYR A 297 -3.62 -3.92 -16.69
CA TYR A 297 -4.61 -3.60 -15.67
C TYR A 297 -4.40 -4.43 -14.41
N GLY A 298 -5.00 -3.99 -13.30
CA GLY A 298 -5.01 -4.74 -12.05
C GLY A 298 -5.79 -4.03 -10.95
N ALA A 299 -6.00 -4.74 -9.85
CA ALA A 299 -6.67 -4.22 -8.68
C ALA A 299 -5.96 -4.66 -7.39
N ARG A 300 -6.00 -3.79 -6.38
CA ARG A 300 -5.46 -4.06 -5.05
C ARG A 300 -6.31 -3.42 -3.97
N ALA A 301 -6.42 -4.08 -2.84
CA ALA A 301 -6.90 -3.44 -1.63
C ALA A 301 -5.90 -2.38 -1.16
N VAL A 302 -6.41 -1.33 -0.52
CA VAL A 302 -5.63 -0.23 0.04
C VAL A 302 -6.07 -0.01 1.48
N THR A 303 -5.13 0.12 2.42
CA THR A 303 -5.44 0.52 3.79
C THR A 303 -5.75 2.01 3.84
N LYS A 304 -6.78 2.40 4.59
CA LYS A 304 -7.20 3.80 4.73
C LYS A 304 -7.56 4.21 6.17
N GLY A 305 -7.30 3.35 7.15
CA GLY A 305 -7.56 3.64 8.56
C GLY A 305 -6.75 4.81 9.10
N GLY A 306 -5.55 5.01 8.57
CA GLY A 306 -4.67 6.10 8.98
C GLY A 306 -4.10 5.91 10.38
N TYR A 307 -3.63 7.00 10.99
CA TYR A 307 -2.89 7.02 12.23
C TYR A 307 -3.58 6.27 13.40
N GLN A 308 -4.91 6.45 13.57
CA GLN A 308 -5.67 5.86 14.67
C GLN A 308 -5.78 4.34 14.58
N SER A 309 -5.72 3.78 13.37
CA SER A 309 -5.93 2.35 13.13
C SER A 309 -4.62 1.57 13.04
N ILE A 310 -3.47 2.21 13.30
CA ILE A 310 -2.18 1.51 13.34
C ILE A 310 -2.17 0.61 14.56
N PRO A 311 -1.98 -0.72 14.39
CA PRO A 311 -1.82 -1.64 15.51
C PRO A 311 -0.47 -1.42 16.22
N ARG A 312 -0.23 -2.07 17.34
CA ARG A 312 1.15 -2.26 17.82
C ARG A 312 1.91 -2.99 16.72
N THR A 313 3.03 -2.41 16.29
CA THR A 313 3.74 -2.91 15.11
C THR A 313 4.76 -3.98 15.42
N ALA A 314 5.21 -4.06 16.67
CA ALA A 314 6.11 -5.11 17.16
C ALA A 314 5.33 -6.19 17.93
N PHE A 315 5.73 -7.44 17.73
CA PHE A 315 5.21 -8.63 18.41
C PHE A 315 6.39 -9.55 18.80
N PRO A 316 6.20 -10.53 19.69
CA PRO A 316 7.28 -11.45 20.05
C PRO A 316 7.86 -12.17 18.83
N GLY A 317 9.13 -11.92 18.54
CA GLY A 317 9.87 -12.50 17.42
C GLY A 317 9.71 -11.77 16.09
N GLY A 318 9.10 -10.56 16.06
CA GLY A 318 9.01 -9.86 14.78
C GLY A 318 8.28 -8.52 14.77
N ALA A 319 8.03 -8.05 13.53
CA ALA A 319 7.37 -6.76 13.31
C ALA A 319 6.53 -6.72 12.04
N LEU A 320 5.48 -5.87 12.04
CA LEU A 320 4.64 -5.53 10.88
C LEU A 320 5.23 -4.32 10.17
N LEU A 321 5.39 -4.40 8.83
CA LEU A 321 5.95 -3.33 8.01
C LEU A 321 4.94 -2.82 6.97
N GLY A 322 5.04 -1.54 6.63
CA GLY A 322 4.28 -0.96 5.54
C GLY A 322 2.77 -1.14 5.65
N CYS A 323 2.14 -1.65 4.61
CA CYS A 323 0.69 -1.85 4.58
C CYS A 323 0.21 -2.99 5.48
N SER A 324 1.08 -3.91 5.95
CA SER A 324 0.74 -4.89 6.98
C SER A 324 0.37 -4.19 8.30
N ALA A 325 0.99 -3.03 8.57
CA ALA A 325 0.66 -2.14 9.69
C ALA A 325 -0.31 -0.99 9.32
N GLY A 326 -0.74 -0.87 8.07
CA GLY A 326 -1.69 0.16 7.65
C GLY A 326 -1.11 1.56 7.41
N LEU A 327 0.16 1.69 7.01
CA LEU A 327 0.90 2.95 6.98
C LEU A 327 0.68 3.84 5.74
N VAL A 328 -0.45 3.70 5.04
CA VAL A 328 -0.77 4.54 3.87
C VAL A 328 -1.28 5.91 4.31
N ASN A 329 -0.70 6.97 3.75
CA ASN A 329 -1.26 8.32 3.85
C ASN A 329 -2.26 8.52 2.70
N LEU A 330 -3.52 8.17 2.96
CA LEU A 330 -4.57 8.21 1.94
C LEU A 330 -4.84 9.62 1.40
N PRO A 331 -4.96 10.69 2.23
CA PRO A 331 -5.15 12.03 1.71
C PRO A 331 -4.07 12.49 0.75
N ARG A 332 -2.81 12.13 0.99
CA ARG A 332 -1.70 12.39 0.06
C ARG A 332 -1.64 11.41 -1.12
N ILE A 333 -2.42 10.33 -1.10
CA ILE A 333 -2.36 9.23 -2.08
C ILE A 333 -0.93 8.64 -2.15
N LYS A 334 -0.27 8.55 -1.03
CA LYS A 334 1.12 8.08 -0.89
C LYS A 334 1.27 7.10 0.27
N GLY A 335 2.06 6.07 0.06
CA GLY A 335 2.35 5.07 1.09
C GLY A 335 3.76 4.49 0.98
N ASN A 336 4.40 4.62 -0.18
CA ASN A 336 5.68 3.98 -0.46
C ASN A 336 6.80 4.50 0.45
N HIS A 337 6.89 5.83 0.67
CA HIS A 337 7.87 6.42 1.60
C HIS A 337 7.65 5.93 3.03
N ASN A 338 6.41 5.85 3.52
CA ASN A 338 6.10 5.31 4.85
C ASN A 338 6.45 3.83 4.96
N ALA A 339 6.19 3.05 3.91
CA ALA A 339 6.58 1.65 3.85
C ALA A 339 8.11 1.48 3.92
N MET A 340 8.85 2.25 3.13
CA MET A 340 10.32 2.24 3.14
C MET A 340 10.89 2.69 4.51
N TYR A 341 10.36 3.77 5.10
CA TYR A 341 10.79 4.19 6.44
C TYR A 341 10.50 3.13 7.50
N SER A 342 9.35 2.46 7.43
CA SER A 342 9.04 1.39 8.38
C SER A 342 10.05 0.24 8.31
N GLY A 343 10.46 -0.15 7.09
CA GLY A 343 11.52 -1.13 6.90
C GLY A 343 12.87 -0.69 7.48
N GLN A 344 13.26 0.57 7.23
CA GLN A 344 14.50 1.13 7.77
C GLN A 344 14.50 1.18 9.31
N HIS A 345 13.39 1.59 9.93
CA HIS A 345 13.28 1.63 11.39
C HIS A 345 13.29 0.21 12.01
N ALA A 346 12.62 -0.75 11.37
CA ALA A 346 12.65 -2.14 11.83
C ALA A 346 14.06 -2.73 11.72
N ALA A 347 14.78 -2.44 10.64
CA ALA A 347 16.17 -2.87 10.46
C ALA A 347 17.08 -2.37 11.58
N VAL A 348 16.96 -1.09 11.96
CA VAL A 348 17.74 -0.52 13.07
C VAL A 348 17.45 -1.25 14.38
N ALA A 349 16.18 -1.50 14.69
CA ALA A 349 15.78 -2.20 15.91
C ALA A 349 16.26 -3.66 15.93
N VAL A 350 16.09 -4.39 14.81
CA VAL A 350 16.53 -5.78 14.67
C VAL A 350 18.04 -5.92 14.85
N VAL A 351 18.84 -5.10 14.13
CA VAL A 351 20.29 -5.17 14.22
C VAL A 351 20.79 -4.83 15.63
N ALA A 352 20.20 -3.83 16.27
CA ALA A 352 20.52 -3.49 17.67
C ALA A 352 20.22 -4.66 18.61
N ALA A 353 19.03 -5.25 18.49
CA ALA A 353 18.63 -6.41 19.29
C ALA A 353 19.56 -7.61 19.13
N ILE A 354 19.92 -7.95 17.90
CA ILE A 354 20.85 -9.07 17.62
C ILE A 354 22.23 -8.79 18.20
N LYS A 355 22.75 -7.56 18.08
CA LYS A 355 24.05 -7.16 18.67
C LYS A 355 24.05 -7.22 20.19
N ASP A 356 22.90 -6.98 20.81
CA ASP A 356 22.70 -7.12 22.26
C ASP A 356 22.45 -8.57 22.71
N GLY A 357 22.56 -9.55 21.79
CA GLY A 357 22.32 -10.97 22.04
C GLY A 357 20.84 -11.33 22.24
N ARG A 358 19.92 -10.46 21.86
CA ARG A 358 18.47 -10.70 21.95
C ARG A 358 17.94 -11.42 20.70
N SER A 359 16.92 -12.24 20.88
CA SER A 359 16.18 -12.90 19.81
C SER A 359 14.77 -13.24 20.29
N GLY A 360 13.77 -13.22 19.39
CA GLY A 360 12.42 -13.66 19.71
C GLY A 360 11.61 -12.72 20.62
N ASP A 361 12.17 -11.67 21.13
CA ASP A 361 11.50 -10.68 21.99
C ASP A 361 10.70 -9.63 21.20
N VAL A 362 10.08 -8.70 21.92
CA VAL A 362 9.31 -7.60 21.30
C VAL A 362 10.23 -6.42 21.03
N LEU A 363 10.34 -6.00 19.78
CA LEU A 363 11.11 -4.84 19.34
C LEU A 363 10.37 -3.53 19.69
N ALA A 364 10.25 -3.19 20.99
CA ALA A 364 9.52 -2.02 21.46
C ALA A 364 10.10 -0.70 20.90
N GLU A 365 11.41 -0.65 20.70
CA GLU A 365 12.15 0.46 20.10
C GLU A 365 11.71 0.74 18.65
N TYR A 366 11.31 -0.28 17.88
CA TYR A 366 10.73 -0.10 16.55
C TYR A 366 9.38 0.63 16.62
N ASP A 367 8.47 0.19 17.48
CA ASP A 367 7.15 0.81 17.63
C ASP A 367 7.26 2.29 18.05
N GLN A 368 8.22 2.60 18.94
CA GLN A 368 8.51 3.96 19.36
C GLN A 368 9.10 4.81 18.22
N ALA A 369 10.10 4.29 17.50
CA ALA A 369 10.74 4.97 16.38
C ALA A 369 9.77 5.26 15.25
N LEU A 370 8.86 4.32 14.95
CA LEU A 370 7.82 4.49 13.94
C LEU A 370 6.88 5.66 14.28
N LYS A 371 6.41 5.73 15.53
CA LYS A 371 5.48 6.78 16.00
C LYS A 371 6.15 8.15 16.12
N ALA A 372 7.38 8.21 16.61
CA ALA A 372 8.12 9.46 16.76
C ALA A 372 8.77 9.96 15.47
N GLY A 373 9.01 9.05 14.53
CA GLY A 373 9.72 9.26 13.27
C GLY A 373 8.89 9.90 12.16
N PRO A 374 9.43 9.85 10.92
CA PRO A 374 8.76 10.41 9.74
C PRO A 374 7.36 9.86 9.51
N VAL A 375 7.14 8.55 9.70
CA VAL A 375 5.85 7.87 9.48
C VAL A 375 4.76 8.43 10.40
N GLY A 376 5.01 8.46 11.70
CA GLY A 376 4.05 8.97 12.67
C GLY A 376 3.75 10.45 12.45
N LYS A 377 4.78 11.25 12.11
CA LYS A 377 4.62 12.68 11.77
C LYS A 377 3.81 12.91 10.50
N ASP A 378 4.00 12.08 9.47
CA ASP A 378 3.24 12.17 8.21
C ASP A 378 1.77 11.79 8.41
N LEU A 379 1.51 10.66 9.06
CA LEU A 379 0.15 10.16 9.28
C LEU A 379 -0.65 10.96 10.30
N SER A 380 -0.01 11.47 11.35
CA SER A 380 -0.70 12.29 12.37
C SER A 380 -1.29 13.59 11.81
N LYS A 381 -0.65 14.20 10.81
CA LYS A 381 -1.14 15.44 10.17
C LYS A 381 -2.45 15.27 9.41
N VAL A 382 -2.73 14.06 8.94
CA VAL A 382 -3.91 13.76 8.12
C VAL A 382 -4.94 12.90 8.85
N ARG A 383 -4.72 12.60 10.12
CA ARG A 383 -5.49 11.61 10.90
C ARG A 383 -6.99 11.82 10.90
N ASN A 384 -7.45 13.06 10.78
CA ASN A 384 -8.87 13.40 10.86
C ASN A 384 -9.59 13.45 9.50
N VAL A 385 -8.89 13.42 8.36
CA VAL A 385 -9.50 13.61 7.04
C VAL A 385 -10.55 12.54 6.74
N ALA A 386 -10.21 11.27 6.90
CA ALA A 386 -11.14 10.17 6.63
C ALA A 386 -12.31 10.12 7.64
N PRO A 387 -12.10 10.23 8.96
CA PRO A 387 -13.21 10.30 9.93
C PRO A 387 -14.14 11.50 9.76
N LEU A 388 -13.61 12.69 9.47
CA LEU A 388 -14.44 13.89 9.23
C LEU A 388 -15.28 13.73 7.96
N ARG A 389 -14.69 13.13 6.91
CA ARG A 389 -15.44 12.83 5.67
C ARG A 389 -16.55 11.82 5.92
N ALA A 390 -16.31 10.78 6.69
CA ALA A 390 -17.32 9.80 7.06
C ALA A 390 -18.46 10.42 7.89
N LYS A 391 -18.13 11.35 8.79
CA LYS A 391 -19.09 11.99 9.70
C LYS A 391 -19.92 13.07 9.03
N TYR A 392 -19.32 13.92 8.18
CA TYR A 392 -19.94 15.13 7.62
C TYR A 392 -20.20 15.04 6.11
N GLY A 393 -19.92 13.88 5.49
CA GLY A 393 -20.11 13.65 4.06
C GLY A 393 -19.01 14.22 3.18
N SER A 394 -19.17 14.03 1.86
CA SER A 394 -18.11 14.33 0.90
C SER A 394 -17.79 15.82 0.78
N PHE A 395 -18.76 16.73 0.98
CA PHE A 395 -18.52 18.18 0.84
C PHE A 395 -17.96 18.80 2.12
N LEU A 396 -18.73 18.82 3.21
CA LEU A 396 -18.29 19.41 4.48
C LEU A 396 -17.11 18.67 5.10
N GLY A 397 -17.07 17.34 4.98
CA GLY A 397 -15.98 16.55 5.50
C GLY A 397 -14.64 16.82 4.80
N VAL A 398 -14.65 17.12 3.50
CA VAL A 398 -13.45 17.55 2.76
C VAL A 398 -13.00 18.94 3.20
N ILE A 399 -13.93 19.88 3.38
CA ILE A 399 -13.60 21.23 3.89
C ILE A 399 -12.99 21.15 5.29
N PHE A 400 -13.62 20.44 6.22
CA PHE A 400 -13.12 20.30 7.60
C PHE A 400 -11.78 19.53 7.65
N GLY A 401 -11.66 18.47 6.85
CA GLY A 401 -10.41 17.72 6.74
C GLY A 401 -9.26 18.56 6.16
N GLY A 402 -9.52 19.33 5.12
CA GLY A 402 -8.58 20.28 4.53
C GLY A 402 -8.16 21.37 5.52
N PHE A 403 -9.12 21.96 6.23
CA PHE A 403 -8.86 22.95 7.26
C PHE A 403 -8.00 22.37 8.40
N ASP A 404 -8.32 21.16 8.87
CA ASP A 404 -7.51 20.50 9.90
C ASP A 404 -6.08 20.24 9.43
N MET A 405 -5.89 19.82 8.17
CA MET A 405 -4.56 19.65 7.58
C MET A 405 -3.78 20.98 7.51
N TRP A 406 -4.43 22.08 7.19
CA TRP A 406 -3.83 23.41 7.24
C TRP A 406 -3.39 23.77 8.66
N CYS A 407 -4.26 23.60 9.66
CA CYS A 407 -3.94 23.84 11.07
C CYS A 407 -2.77 22.95 11.52
N GLN A 408 -2.78 21.66 11.20
CA GLN A 408 -1.70 20.75 11.53
C GLN A 408 -0.36 21.15 10.89
N THR A 409 -0.40 21.67 9.66
CA THR A 409 0.82 22.05 8.94
C THR A 409 1.41 23.34 9.46
N LEU A 410 0.59 24.39 9.67
CA LEU A 410 1.03 25.70 10.07
C LEU A 410 1.14 25.87 11.59
N LEU A 411 0.15 25.41 12.32
CA LEU A 411 -0.01 25.66 13.76
C LEU A 411 0.40 24.46 14.63
N LYS A 412 0.68 23.30 14.02
CA LYS A 412 1.09 22.05 14.68
C LYS A 412 0.05 21.46 15.64
N PHE A 413 -1.21 21.86 15.55
CA PHE A 413 -2.31 21.27 16.33
C PHE A 413 -3.54 21.00 15.45
N SER A 414 -4.44 20.13 15.97
CA SER A 414 -5.75 19.88 15.37
C SER A 414 -6.84 20.54 16.19
N VAL A 415 -7.75 21.22 15.53
CA VAL A 415 -8.94 21.80 16.16
C VAL A 415 -9.98 20.72 16.53
N PHE A 416 -9.88 19.53 15.95
CA PHE A 416 -10.80 18.41 16.19
C PHE A 416 -10.21 17.34 17.14
N GLY A 417 -8.97 17.53 17.62
CA GLY A 417 -8.26 16.49 18.37
C GLY A 417 -7.96 15.26 17.51
N THR A 418 -8.39 14.09 17.94
CA THR A 418 -8.32 12.85 17.17
C THR A 418 -9.71 12.24 17.05
N VAL A 419 -10.27 12.27 15.87
CA VAL A 419 -11.60 11.72 15.56
C VAL A 419 -11.48 10.25 15.23
N LYS A 420 -12.37 9.42 15.81
CA LYS A 420 -12.43 7.98 15.54
C LYS A 420 -13.33 7.66 14.34
N HIS A 421 -13.05 6.54 13.67
CA HIS A 421 -13.89 5.99 12.59
C HIS A 421 -15.21 5.41 13.10
N GLY A 422 -15.16 4.73 14.23
CA GLY A 422 -16.32 4.20 14.97
C GLY A 422 -16.90 2.91 14.42
N LYS A 423 -17.14 2.80 13.09
CA LYS A 423 -17.74 1.63 12.43
C LYS A 423 -16.75 0.97 11.47
N THR A 424 -16.82 -0.34 11.30
CA THR A 424 -16.13 -1.06 10.24
C THR A 424 -16.72 -0.72 8.86
N ASP A 425 -16.05 -1.13 7.78
CA ASP A 425 -16.58 -0.91 6.43
C ASP A 425 -17.88 -1.71 6.21
N ALA A 426 -17.93 -2.96 6.67
CA ALA A 426 -19.11 -3.81 6.56
C ALA A 426 -20.33 -3.24 7.29
N GLU A 427 -20.15 -2.69 8.50
CA GLU A 427 -21.22 -2.02 9.26
C GLU A 427 -21.72 -0.73 8.63
N SER A 428 -21.00 -0.19 7.66
CA SER A 428 -21.36 1.03 6.93
C SER A 428 -22.28 0.76 5.74
N THR A 429 -22.30 -0.49 5.24
CA THR A 429 -23.12 -0.90 4.10
C THR A 429 -24.58 -1.04 4.52
N GLY A 430 -25.50 -0.42 3.77
CA GLY A 430 -26.93 -0.51 4.02
C GLY A 430 -27.56 -1.80 3.52
N LYS A 431 -28.85 -2.00 3.82
CA LYS A 431 -29.59 -3.15 3.31
C LYS A 431 -29.95 -2.93 1.85
N ALA A 432 -29.85 -3.98 1.03
CA ALA A 432 -30.12 -3.89 -0.42
C ALA A 432 -31.56 -3.42 -0.73
N SER A 433 -32.53 -3.74 0.13
CA SER A 433 -33.91 -3.30 0.01
C SER A 433 -34.10 -1.78 0.09
N ASP A 434 -33.17 -1.07 0.74
CA ASP A 434 -33.30 0.35 1.03
C ASP A 434 -32.70 1.24 -0.07
N TYR A 435 -32.11 0.61 -1.10
CA TYR A 435 -31.40 1.29 -2.18
C TYR A 435 -31.90 0.85 -3.55
N GLN A 436 -31.93 1.78 -4.48
CA GLN A 436 -32.17 1.47 -5.88
C GLN A 436 -30.96 0.77 -6.49
N LYS A 437 -31.24 -0.20 -7.37
CA LYS A 437 -30.19 -0.83 -8.20
C LYS A 437 -29.55 0.23 -9.09
N ILE A 438 -28.25 0.12 -9.27
CA ILE A 438 -27.51 0.96 -10.21
C ILE A 438 -27.43 0.19 -11.53
N GLU A 439 -27.98 0.77 -12.58
CA GLU A 439 -27.84 0.24 -13.93
C GLU A 439 -26.55 0.79 -14.56
N TYR A 440 -25.69 -0.11 -14.97
CA TYR A 440 -24.42 0.24 -15.61
C TYR A 440 -24.56 0.05 -17.12
N PRO A 441 -24.03 0.99 -17.94
CA PRO A 441 -23.98 0.83 -19.37
C PRO A 441 -23.10 -0.39 -19.76
N ARG A 442 -23.41 -1.03 -20.87
CA ARG A 442 -22.54 -2.07 -21.40
C ARG A 442 -21.20 -1.48 -21.81
N PRO A 443 -20.09 -2.14 -21.46
CA PRO A 443 -18.76 -1.73 -21.92
C PRO A 443 -18.67 -1.68 -23.46
N ASP A 444 -17.95 -0.71 -23.99
CA ASP A 444 -17.81 -0.47 -25.42
C ASP A 444 -16.63 -1.22 -26.08
N GLY A 445 -15.80 -1.88 -25.27
CA GLY A 445 -14.59 -2.58 -25.71
C GLY A 445 -13.46 -1.65 -26.20
N LYS A 446 -13.58 -0.32 -26.03
CA LYS A 446 -12.60 0.69 -26.42
C LYS A 446 -12.06 1.46 -25.21
N LEU A 447 -12.93 2.16 -24.49
CA LEU A 447 -12.61 2.85 -23.25
C LEU A 447 -13.00 2.02 -22.02
N SER A 448 -14.07 1.25 -22.12
CA SER A 448 -14.57 0.39 -21.05
C SER A 448 -14.60 -1.06 -21.47
N PHE A 449 -14.36 -1.96 -20.53
CA PHE A 449 -14.16 -3.38 -20.77
C PHE A 449 -15.04 -4.23 -19.85
N ASP A 450 -15.43 -5.39 -20.36
CA ASP A 450 -16.10 -6.41 -19.58
C ASP A 450 -15.10 -7.09 -18.62
N ARG A 451 -15.56 -7.48 -17.44
CA ARG A 451 -14.73 -8.14 -16.43
C ARG A 451 -14.31 -9.58 -16.80
N LEU A 452 -15.00 -10.18 -17.77
CA LEU A 452 -14.77 -11.56 -18.19
C LEU A 452 -13.91 -11.67 -19.45
N THR A 453 -13.87 -10.62 -20.27
CA THR A 453 -13.19 -10.58 -21.57
C THR A 453 -11.96 -9.68 -21.60
N ASN A 454 -11.40 -9.43 -20.45
CA ASN A 454 -10.20 -8.59 -20.30
C ASN A 454 -8.91 -9.33 -20.63
#